data_43b98e0e73f6655475745d5c419fe7bd
#
_entry.id   43b98e0e73f6655475745d5c419fe7bd
#
_cell.length_a   1.000
_cell.length_b   1.000
_cell.length_c   1.000
_cell.angle_alpha   90.00
_cell.angle_beta   90.00
_cell.angle_gamma   90.00
#
_symmetry.space_group_name_H-M   'P 1'
#
loop_
_entity.id
_entity.type
_entity.pdbx_description
1 polymer ?
#
loop_
_entity_poly.entity_id
_entity_poly.type
_entity_poly.pdbx_seq_one_letter_code
_entity_poly.pdbx_strand_id
1 'polypeptide(L)'
;MFVLAHWITDRDLPRRFDVPFLVARMPEGQAPVADETEQFEPVWVRAADALARHEAGNFFIIFPTIRTLERLQAYATVREVLEACAANDQPLWTSCPRAGMLAGRESRHMEHEPPFGELALVCPDGHIAHNLDWQHEQPVQLLKNVQRLTAPNPGFMTGPGTNSYVVGDPASGHIVIDPGPDDPAHIERLWRAAGGRIQAIVCTHSHPDHSPGAPRLQALCVAAGLERPPILGLPSQPTARENSRFVPERSLADGEQLVLLGQSGESTVSHTLEVVHTPGHAANHLCLLLVEDGLLFTGDHILNGSTTVIDPPDGSMGAYLDSLDKLAERCRTHGVEFILPAHGYVLGDLRASAENTSAPAEGGALVAIAHLKAHRLQREAKVARALQKAPEGTPDDWVRLAYDDVPERLWPVAKRSLMAHVERLQSLSGFNL
;
A
#
# COMPACT_ATOMS: atom_id res chain seq x y z
N MET A 1 -2.08 26.19 -27.24
CA MET A 1 -1.42 26.10 -25.94
C MET A 1 -2.37 25.43 -24.98
N PHE A 2 -1.86 24.45 -24.20
CA PHE A 2 -2.66 23.67 -23.24
C PHE A 2 -1.96 23.65 -21.89
N VAL A 3 -2.69 23.41 -20.82
CA VAL A 3 -2.13 23.05 -19.52
C VAL A 3 -1.75 21.56 -19.57
N LEU A 4 -0.48 21.26 -19.42
CA LEU A 4 0.05 19.90 -19.40
C LEU A 4 -0.09 19.30 -18.01
N ALA A 5 0.39 20.02 -17.02
CA ALA A 5 0.47 19.57 -15.64
C ALA A 5 0.27 20.72 -14.67
N HIS A 6 -0.07 20.37 -13.43
CA HIS A 6 -0.17 21.29 -12.32
C HIS A 6 0.76 20.82 -11.20
N TRP A 7 1.73 21.66 -10.85
CA TRP A 7 2.71 21.38 -9.81
C TRP A 7 2.52 22.27 -8.60
N ILE A 8 2.37 21.64 -7.45
CA ILE A 8 2.30 22.34 -6.15
C ILE A 8 3.59 22.01 -5.41
N THR A 9 4.30 23.01 -4.95
CA THR A 9 5.53 22.83 -4.17
C THR A 9 5.27 22.01 -2.91
N ASP A 10 6.22 21.14 -2.55
CA ASP A 10 6.22 20.33 -1.34
C ASP A 10 5.90 21.15 -0.09
N ARG A 11 5.28 20.51 0.90
CA ARG A 11 4.90 21.17 2.14
C ARG A 11 6.08 21.52 3.05
N ASP A 12 7.24 20.86 2.86
CA ASP A 12 8.48 21.09 3.62
C ASP A 12 9.18 22.41 3.29
N LEU A 13 8.89 23.00 2.13
CA LEU A 13 9.55 24.22 1.70
C LEU A 13 8.86 25.48 2.26
N PRO A 14 9.63 26.47 2.77
CA PRO A 14 9.10 27.68 3.38
C PRO A 14 8.42 28.60 2.37
N ARG A 15 8.79 28.50 1.08
CA ARG A 15 8.14 29.20 -0.02
C ARG A 15 7.57 28.17 -0.99
N ARG A 16 6.27 28.24 -1.18
CA ARG A 16 5.54 27.31 -2.04
C ARG A 16 4.91 28.03 -3.21
N PHE A 17 4.90 27.35 -4.34
CA PHE A 17 4.33 27.81 -5.58
C PHE A 17 3.26 26.82 -6.05
N ASP A 18 2.27 27.35 -6.73
CA ASP A 18 1.22 26.64 -7.42
C ASP A 18 1.36 27.01 -8.90
N VAL A 19 1.87 26.06 -9.72
CA VAL A 19 2.39 26.36 -11.05
C VAL A 19 1.76 25.47 -12.12
N PRO A 20 0.98 26.01 -13.05
CA PRO A 20 0.58 25.29 -14.25
C PRO A 20 1.75 25.17 -15.21
N PHE A 21 2.07 23.95 -15.63
CA PHE A 21 3.02 23.68 -16.71
C PHE A 21 2.26 23.70 -18.03
N LEU A 22 2.70 24.57 -18.95
CA LEU A 22 2.07 24.76 -20.23
C LEU A 22 2.81 24.03 -21.32
N VAL A 23 2.08 23.54 -22.32
CA VAL A 23 2.63 22.94 -23.53
C VAL A 23 2.05 23.61 -24.78
N ALA A 24 2.93 23.88 -25.75
CA ALA A 24 2.54 24.45 -27.03
C ALA A 24 3.48 23.96 -28.13
N ARG A 25 2.98 23.93 -29.37
CA ARG A 25 3.84 23.83 -30.53
C ARG A 25 4.49 25.18 -30.78
N MET A 26 5.81 25.18 -30.99
CA MET A 26 6.51 26.40 -31.44
C MET A 26 5.99 26.81 -32.80
N PRO A 27 5.58 28.09 -33.00
CA PRO A 27 5.22 28.60 -34.32
C PRO A 27 6.39 28.54 -35.30
N GLU A 28 6.08 28.31 -36.58
CA GLU A 28 7.09 28.30 -37.64
C GLU A 28 7.80 29.67 -37.74
N GLY A 29 9.12 29.63 -37.92
CA GLY A 29 9.93 30.83 -38.05
C GLY A 29 10.27 31.55 -36.73
N GLN A 30 9.82 31.02 -35.58
CA GLN A 30 10.20 31.54 -34.26
C GLN A 30 11.32 30.70 -33.64
N ALA A 31 12.19 31.36 -32.87
CA ALA A 31 13.20 30.70 -32.04
C ALA A 31 12.99 31.08 -30.57
N PRO A 32 13.17 30.16 -29.62
CA PRO A 32 13.12 30.50 -28.23
C PRO A 32 14.32 31.37 -27.86
N VAL A 33 14.06 32.40 -27.03
CA VAL A 33 15.10 33.27 -26.46
C VAL A 33 14.98 33.19 -24.96
N ALA A 34 16.11 32.92 -24.28
CA ALA A 34 16.17 32.97 -22.83
C ALA A 34 16.00 34.41 -22.33
N ASP A 35 15.36 34.58 -21.17
CA ASP A 35 15.23 35.91 -20.54
C ASP A 35 16.50 36.31 -19.78
N GLU A 36 17.46 35.42 -19.60
CA GLU A 36 18.77 35.57 -18.92
C GLU A 36 18.65 35.97 -17.42
N THR A 37 17.46 35.95 -16.85
CA THR A 37 17.24 36.18 -15.41
C THR A 37 16.98 34.89 -14.66
N GLU A 38 16.09 34.06 -15.18
CA GLU A 38 15.74 32.75 -14.62
C GLU A 38 16.04 31.60 -15.59
N GLN A 39 16.16 31.88 -16.89
CA GLN A 39 16.37 30.90 -17.95
C GLN A 39 17.64 31.21 -18.73
N PHE A 40 18.50 30.21 -18.86
CA PHE A 40 19.78 30.31 -19.56
C PHE A 40 19.88 29.17 -20.57
N GLU A 41 20.57 29.41 -21.69
CA GLU A 41 20.94 28.43 -22.69
C GLU A 41 19.78 27.51 -23.16
N PRO A 42 18.76 28.03 -23.86
CA PRO A 42 17.64 27.23 -24.34
C PRO A 42 18.15 26.17 -25.32
N VAL A 43 17.69 24.93 -25.12
CA VAL A 43 18.11 23.79 -25.93
C VAL A 43 16.90 22.99 -26.41
N TRP A 44 16.93 22.58 -27.69
CA TRP A 44 15.99 21.60 -28.21
C TRP A 44 16.48 20.18 -27.87
N VAL A 45 15.72 19.45 -27.10
CA VAL A 45 16.12 18.13 -26.62
C VAL A 45 14.90 17.24 -26.50
N ARG A 46 15.02 15.93 -26.71
CA ARG A 46 14.00 14.96 -26.40
C ARG A 46 14.00 14.70 -24.89
N ALA A 47 12.84 14.33 -24.34
CA ALA A 47 12.71 14.04 -22.92
C ALA A 47 13.76 13.01 -22.43
N ALA A 48 13.92 11.90 -23.14
CA ALA A 48 14.92 10.87 -22.79
C ALA A 48 16.36 11.39 -22.81
N ASP A 49 16.72 12.22 -23.82
CA ASP A 49 18.06 12.79 -23.94
C ASP A 49 18.36 13.83 -22.83
N ALA A 50 17.34 14.60 -22.42
CA ALA A 50 17.46 15.54 -21.31
C ALA A 50 17.72 14.82 -19.99
N LEU A 51 16.97 13.75 -19.72
CA LEU A 51 17.16 12.91 -18.53
C LEU A 51 18.54 12.24 -18.53
N ALA A 52 18.97 11.66 -19.63
CA ALA A 52 20.31 11.06 -19.76
C ALA A 52 21.44 12.09 -19.53
N ARG A 53 21.30 13.33 -20.04
CA ARG A 53 22.26 14.41 -19.78
C ARG A 53 22.27 14.82 -18.31
N HIS A 54 21.11 14.84 -17.66
CA HIS A 54 20.97 15.14 -16.23
C HIS A 54 21.67 14.07 -15.38
N GLU A 55 21.42 12.80 -15.65
CA GLU A 55 22.09 11.67 -14.97
C GLU A 55 23.61 11.70 -15.14
N ALA A 56 24.10 12.12 -16.31
CA ALA A 56 25.52 12.31 -16.60
C ALA A 56 26.12 13.57 -15.95
N GLY A 57 25.33 14.39 -15.24
CA GLY A 57 25.77 15.64 -14.59
C GLY A 57 26.02 16.80 -15.56
N ASN A 58 25.61 16.69 -16.81
CA ASN A 58 25.85 17.68 -17.87
C ASN A 58 24.63 18.58 -18.18
N PHE A 59 23.54 18.40 -17.45
CA PHE A 59 22.31 19.17 -17.60
C PHE A 59 21.58 19.28 -16.27
N PHE A 60 21.58 20.47 -15.70
CA PHE A 60 20.89 20.70 -14.41
C PHE A 60 19.40 20.94 -14.65
N ILE A 61 18.57 20.10 -14.07
CA ILE A 61 17.12 20.26 -14.02
C ILE A 61 16.61 19.90 -12.64
N ILE A 62 15.54 20.53 -12.19
CA ILE A 62 14.93 20.35 -10.87
C ILE A 62 13.88 19.24 -10.87
N PHE A 63 13.54 18.75 -9.70
CA PHE A 63 12.64 17.61 -9.50
C PHE A 63 11.32 17.69 -10.31
N PRO A 64 10.52 18.76 -10.31
CA PRO A 64 9.29 18.82 -11.11
C PRO A 64 9.54 18.66 -12.61
N THR A 65 10.64 19.21 -13.11
CA THR A 65 11.02 19.08 -14.53
C THR A 65 11.43 17.66 -14.86
N ILE A 66 12.23 17.01 -14.00
CA ILE A 66 12.61 15.58 -14.16
C ILE A 66 11.35 14.74 -14.26
N ARG A 67 10.45 14.84 -13.30
CA ARG A 67 9.21 14.04 -13.26
C ARG A 67 8.26 14.33 -14.42
N THR A 68 8.23 15.58 -14.91
CA THR A 68 7.49 15.95 -16.12
C THR A 68 8.08 15.27 -17.35
N LEU A 69 9.41 15.28 -17.51
CA LEU A 69 10.09 14.64 -18.63
C LEU A 69 9.93 13.12 -18.62
N GLU A 70 9.99 12.49 -17.44
CA GLU A 70 9.71 11.06 -17.28
C GLU A 70 8.30 10.69 -17.78
N ARG A 71 7.27 11.45 -17.40
CA ARG A 71 5.90 11.23 -17.88
C ARG A 71 5.75 11.48 -19.38
N LEU A 72 6.45 12.46 -19.92
CA LEU A 72 6.43 12.75 -21.36
C LEU A 72 7.02 11.64 -22.23
N GLN A 73 7.85 10.75 -21.68
CA GLN A 73 8.35 9.59 -22.41
C GLN A 73 7.26 8.58 -22.82
N ALA A 74 6.09 8.62 -22.18
CA ALA A 74 4.94 7.79 -22.56
C ALA A 74 4.35 8.16 -23.94
N TYR A 75 4.71 9.33 -24.50
CA TYR A 75 4.24 9.84 -25.77
C TYR A 75 5.35 9.77 -26.83
N ALA A 76 5.08 9.15 -27.97
CA ALA A 76 6.05 9.05 -29.04
C ALA A 76 6.25 10.38 -29.79
N THR A 77 5.23 11.25 -29.83
CA THR A 77 5.22 12.48 -30.61
C THR A 77 4.61 13.66 -29.85
N VAL A 78 5.03 14.88 -30.22
CA VAL A 78 4.41 16.13 -29.73
C VAL A 78 2.91 16.18 -30.04
N ARG A 79 2.48 15.61 -31.17
CA ARG A 79 1.08 15.55 -31.55
C ARG A 79 0.27 14.76 -30.52
N GLU A 80 0.73 13.60 -30.10
CA GLU A 80 0.05 12.79 -29.09
C GLU A 80 -0.10 13.51 -27.75
N VAL A 81 0.92 14.24 -27.30
CA VAL A 81 0.83 15.06 -26.08
C VAL A 81 -0.25 16.14 -26.23
N LEU A 82 -0.26 16.86 -27.36
CA LEU A 82 -1.22 17.93 -27.59
C LEU A 82 -2.66 17.40 -27.74
N GLU A 83 -2.83 16.24 -28.39
CA GLU A 83 -4.12 15.55 -28.52
C GLU A 83 -4.62 15.08 -27.14
N ALA A 84 -3.73 14.51 -26.30
CA ALA A 84 -4.07 14.14 -24.94
C ALA A 84 -4.51 15.35 -24.10
N CYS A 85 -3.78 16.46 -24.16
CA CYS A 85 -4.18 17.69 -23.49
C CYS A 85 -5.48 18.28 -24.03
N ALA A 86 -5.73 18.21 -25.34
CA ALA A 86 -6.94 18.72 -25.96
C ALA A 86 -8.19 17.88 -25.64
N ALA A 87 -8.02 16.62 -25.34
CA ALA A 87 -9.09 15.69 -24.96
C ALA A 87 -9.52 15.84 -23.49
N ASN A 88 -8.82 16.63 -22.70
CA ASN A 88 -9.05 16.81 -21.27
C ASN A 88 -9.26 18.30 -20.92
N ASP A 89 -10.26 18.58 -20.12
CA ASP A 89 -10.53 19.94 -19.60
C ASP A 89 -9.63 20.28 -18.40
N GLN A 90 -8.95 19.29 -17.84
CA GLN A 90 -8.04 19.41 -16.70
C GLN A 90 -6.61 19.09 -17.12
N PRO A 91 -5.59 19.50 -16.34
CA PRO A 91 -4.21 19.06 -16.53
C PRO A 91 -4.13 17.53 -16.60
N LEU A 92 -3.17 16.99 -17.40
CA LEU A 92 -2.99 15.53 -17.46
C LEU A 92 -2.58 14.91 -16.11
N TRP A 93 -2.00 15.72 -15.21
CA TRP A 93 -1.77 15.37 -13.80
C TRP A 93 -1.62 16.62 -12.94
N THR A 94 -1.94 16.46 -11.66
CA THR A 94 -1.62 17.39 -10.58
C THR A 94 -0.73 16.67 -9.59
N SER A 95 0.32 17.32 -9.09
CA SER A 95 1.27 16.74 -8.15
C SER A 95 1.69 17.71 -7.06
N CYS A 96 1.70 17.19 -5.82
CA CYS A 96 2.27 17.82 -4.64
C CYS A 96 3.13 16.77 -3.93
N PRO A 97 4.40 16.58 -4.31
CA PRO A 97 5.25 15.52 -3.76
C PRO A 97 5.44 15.68 -2.25
N ARG A 98 5.95 14.63 -1.62
CA ARG A 98 6.29 14.60 -0.20
C ARG A 98 7.73 14.20 -0.02
N ALA A 99 8.39 14.81 0.96
CA ALA A 99 9.79 14.57 1.27
C ALA A 99 9.96 13.76 2.56
N GLY A 100 10.96 12.90 2.58
CA GLY A 100 11.42 12.11 3.72
C GLY A 100 12.90 11.83 3.62
N MET A 101 13.44 11.10 4.59
CA MET A 101 14.84 10.68 4.61
C MET A 101 14.96 9.24 4.11
N LEU A 102 15.80 9.00 3.10
CA LEU A 102 16.11 7.67 2.59
C LEU A 102 17.62 7.54 2.38
N ALA A 103 18.24 6.51 2.92
CA ALA A 103 19.68 6.30 2.89
C ALA A 103 20.48 7.52 3.40
N GLY A 104 19.97 8.18 4.44
CA GLY A 104 20.58 9.36 5.05
C GLY A 104 20.50 10.63 4.20
N ARG A 105 19.67 10.66 3.15
CA ARG A 105 19.47 11.81 2.25
C ARG A 105 18.01 12.15 2.13
N GLU A 106 17.75 13.43 1.86
CA GLU A 106 16.42 13.87 1.48
C GLU A 106 15.98 13.20 0.18
N SER A 107 14.77 12.63 0.17
CA SER A 107 14.15 11.97 -0.98
C SER A 107 12.72 12.44 -1.13
N ARG A 108 12.32 12.81 -2.36
CA ARG A 108 10.96 13.24 -2.70
C ARG A 108 10.22 12.15 -3.43
N HIS A 109 8.98 11.96 -3.04
CA HIS A 109 8.12 10.89 -3.55
C HIS A 109 6.83 11.47 -4.13
N MET A 110 6.45 10.92 -5.29
CA MET A 110 5.20 11.22 -5.99
C MET A 110 4.06 10.40 -5.39
N GLU A 111 2.83 10.81 -5.65
CA GLU A 111 1.59 10.23 -5.11
C GLU A 111 1.45 8.71 -5.37
N HIS A 112 2.00 8.22 -6.49
CA HIS A 112 1.97 6.81 -6.87
C HIS A 112 3.15 5.98 -6.34
N GLU A 113 4.12 6.60 -5.68
CA GLU A 113 5.30 5.92 -5.15
C GLU A 113 5.02 5.39 -3.73
N PRO A 114 5.50 4.17 -3.38
CA PRO A 114 5.13 3.51 -2.14
C PRO A 114 5.28 4.33 -0.85
N PRO A 115 6.34 5.17 -0.65
CA PRO A 115 6.50 5.92 0.59
C PRO A 115 5.53 7.09 0.78
N PHE A 116 4.84 7.53 -0.28
CA PHE A 116 4.04 8.76 -0.25
C PHE A 116 2.95 8.73 0.84
N GLY A 117 2.20 7.64 0.95
CA GLY A 117 1.14 7.50 1.94
C GLY A 117 1.66 7.54 3.38
N GLU A 118 2.80 6.93 3.64
CA GLU A 118 3.43 6.97 4.96
C GLU A 118 3.89 8.38 5.34
N LEU A 119 4.50 9.10 4.40
CA LEU A 119 4.86 10.50 4.58
C LEU A 119 3.64 11.40 4.79
N ALA A 120 2.52 11.08 4.14
CA ALA A 120 1.27 11.79 4.33
C ALA A 120 0.69 11.60 5.74
N LEU A 121 0.80 10.40 6.29
CA LEU A 121 0.36 10.07 7.64
C LEU A 121 1.27 10.67 8.72
N VAL A 122 2.58 10.47 8.59
CA VAL A 122 3.55 10.78 9.66
C VAL A 122 3.98 12.24 9.65
N CYS A 123 4.07 12.85 8.45
CA CYS A 123 4.49 14.24 8.25
C CYS A 123 3.44 15.02 7.45
N PRO A 124 2.19 15.17 7.93
CA PRO A 124 1.13 15.84 7.18
C PRO A 124 1.43 17.32 6.90
N ASP A 125 2.24 17.94 7.74
CA ASP A 125 2.73 19.32 7.63
C ASP A 125 3.97 19.48 6.74
N GLY A 126 4.58 18.36 6.31
CA GLY A 126 5.72 18.33 5.41
C GLY A 126 7.11 18.35 6.08
N HIS A 127 7.22 18.20 7.39
CA HIS A 127 8.54 18.11 8.03
C HIS A 127 9.34 16.90 7.53
N ILE A 128 10.59 17.12 7.09
CA ILE A 128 11.50 16.05 6.63
C ILE A 128 12.19 15.40 7.83
N ALA A 129 11.42 14.78 8.71
CA ALA A 129 11.96 14.10 9.88
C ALA A 129 11.84 12.57 9.81
N HIS A 130 10.95 12.06 8.94
CA HIS A 130 10.66 10.63 8.87
C HIS A 130 11.70 9.88 8.05
N ASN A 131 12.28 8.83 8.68
CA ASN A 131 13.20 7.92 8.02
C ASN A 131 12.45 6.79 7.32
N LEU A 132 12.63 6.69 6.02
CA LEU A 132 12.02 5.68 5.16
C LEU A 132 12.85 4.39 5.06
N ASP A 133 14.07 4.37 5.60
CA ASP A 133 14.89 3.16 5.60
C ASP A 133 14.20 2.06 6.41
N TRP A 134 14.10 0.87 5.82
CA TRP A 134 13.60 -0.30 6.53
C TRP A 134 14.55 -0.68 7.66
N GLN A 135 14.03 -0.74 8.85
CA GLN A 135 14.77 -1.09 10.06
C GLN A 135 14.00 -2.13 10.87
N HIS A 136 14.76 -3.05 11.49
CA HIS A 136 14.21 -4.16 12.27
C HIS A 136 14.48 -4.01 13.77
N GLU A 137 15.33 -3.04 14.15
CA GLU A 137 15.83 -2.89 15.51
C GLU A 137 14.97 -1.99 16.38
N GLN A 138 14.33 -0.99 15.79
CA GLN A 138 13.54 0.02 16.50
C GLN A 138 12.15 0.13 15.89
N PRO A 139 11.11 0.35 16.71
CA PRO A 139 9.79 0.65 16.20
C PRO A 139 9.76 2.00 15.50
N VAL A 140 9.03 2.07 14.42
CA VAL A 140 8.71 3.31 13.70
C VAL A 140 7.40 3.86 14.25
N GLN A 141 7.45 5.07 14.80
CA GLN A 141 6.24 5.76 15.26
C GLN A 141 5.47 6.30 14.05
N LEU A 142 4.27 5.79 13.81
CA LEU A 142 3.38 6.24 12.74
C LEU A 142 2.40 7.31 13.23
N LEU A 143 1.75 7.06 14.35
CA LEU A 143 0.95 8.02 15.10
C LEU A 143 1.30 7.92 16.59
N LYS A 144 0.79 8.84 17.41
CA LYS A 144 1.04 8.85 18.85
C LYS A 144 0.70 7.49 19.52
N ASN A 145 -0.32 6.80 19.01
CA ASN A 145 -0.86 5.55 19.52
C ASN A 145 -0.64 4.36 18.57
N VAL A 146 0.14 4.51 17.51
CA VAL A 146 0.42 3.44 16.54
C VAL A 146 1.90 3.38 16.22
N GLN A 147 2.51 2.23 16.48
CA GLN A 147 3.89 1.92 16.12
C GLN A 147 3.93 0.73 15.15
N ARG A 148 4.89 0.74 14.25
CA ARG A 148 5.23 -0.38 13.38
C ARG A 148 6.62 -0.91 13.72
N LEU A 149 6.75 -2.22 13.88
CA LEU A 149 8.02 -2.91 13.92
C LEU A 149 8.06 -3.98 12.84
N THR A 150 9.01 -3.88 11.90
CA THR A 150 9.13 -4.82 10.79
C THR A 150 10.02 -5.99 11.19
N ALA A 151 9.54 -7.22 11.01
CA ALA A 151 10.31 -8.43 11.31
C ALA A 151 11.49 -8.61 10.33
N PRO A 152 12.63 -9.20 10.76
CA PRO A 152 13.81 -9.39 9.92
C PRO A 152 13.67 -10.64 9.02
N ASN A 153 12.57 -10.73 8.29
CA ASN A 153 12.27 -11.82 7.36
C ASN A 153 12.08 -11.31 5.90
N PRO A 154 13.01 -10.48 5.36
CA PRO A 154 12.86 -9.97 4.01
C PRO A 154 12.88 -11.10 2.99
N GLY A 155 12.02 -10.99 1.99
CA GLY A 155 11.91 -12.02 0.97
C GLY A 155 10.99 -11.63 -0.17
N PHE A 156 10.89 -12.54 -1.15
CA PHE A 156 10.04 -12.32 -2.32
C PHE A 156 8.55 -12.12 -1.94
N MET A 157 8.07 -12.85 -0.93
CA MET A 157 6.68 -12.79 -0.48
C MET A 157 6.46 -11.70 0.58
N THR A 158 7.47 -11.39 1.37
CA THR A 158 7.40 -10.48 2.52
C THR A 158 7.99 -9.10 2.24
N GLY A 159 8.56 -8.89 1.05
CA GLY A 159 9.21 -7.62 0.72
C GLY A 159 10.33 -7.27 1.72
N PRO A 160 10.25 -6.13 2.42
CA PRO A 160 11.24 -5.74 3.44
C PRO A 160 11.12 -6.54 4.74
N GLY A 161 10.05 -7.27 4.93
CA GLY A 161 9.68 -8.04 6.11
C GLY A 161 8.21 -7.85 6.47
N THR A 162 7.74 -8.59 7.49
CA THR A 162 6.37 -8.49 7.98
C THR A 162 6.25 -7.36 9.00
N ASN A 163 5.30 -6.48 8.80
CA ASN A 163 4.97 -5.40 9.71
C ASN A 163 4.07 -5.91 10.83
N SER A 164 4.59 -5.85 12.04
CA SER A 164 3.81 -5.98 13.28
C SER A 164 3.41 -4.58 13.76
N TYR A 165 2.19 -4.43 14.26
CA TYR A 165 1.73 -3.15 14.79
C TYR A 165 1.45 -3.22 16.28
N VAL A 166 1.83 -2.16 17.01
CA VAL A 166 1.52 -1.94 18.41
C VAL A 166 0.56 -0.76 18.49
N VAL A 167 -0.68 -1.02 18.89
CA VAL A 167 -1.77 -0.03 18.94
C VAL A 167 -2.18 0.21 20.39
N GLY A 168 -2.26 1.47 20.80
CA GLY A 168 -2.62 1.88 22.15
C GLY A 168 -1.61 2.84 22.77
N ASP A 169 -1.70 3.04 24.05
CA ASP A 169 -0.82 3.93 24.81
C ASP A 169 -0.53 3.38 26.24
N PRO A 170 0.41 4.01 26.98
CA PRO A 170 0.75 3.53 28.34
C PRO A 170 -0.42 3.53 29.33
N ALA A 171 -1.45 4.34 29.13
CA ALA A 171 -2.59 4.42 30.03
C ALA A 171 -3.61 3.30 29.78
N SER A 172 -3.87 2.99 28.50
CA SER A 172 -4.83 1.97 28.06
C SER A 172 -4.21 0.57 27.94
N GLY A 173 -2.87 0.46 27.86
CA GLY A 173 -2.19 -0.73 27.38
C GLY A 173 -2.25 -0.85 25.87
N HIS A 174 -1.82 -1.97 25.31
CA HIS A 174 -1.63 -2.13 23.88
C HIS A 174 -2.28 -3.41 23.35
N ILE A 175 -2.71 -3.37 22.10
CA ILE A 175 -2.96 -4.55 21.27
C ILE A 175 -1.79 -4.68 20.29
N VAL A 176 -1.24 -5.90 20.16
CA VAL A 176 -0.24 -6.23 19.15
C VAL A 176 -0.94 -6.98 18.02
N ILE A 177 -0.78 -6.47 16.80
CA ILE A 177 -1.33 -7.07 15.59
C ILE A 177 -0.19 -7.74 14.82
N ASP A 178 -0.36 -8.99 14.45
CA ASP A 178 0.59 -9.84 13.72
C ASP A 178 1.99 -9.82 14.35
N PRO A 179 2.23 -10.58 15.42
CA PRO A 179 3.55 -10.61 16.08
C PRO A 179 4.66 -11.18 15.20
N GLY A 180 4.34 -11.64 13.98
CA GLY A 180 5.31 -12.07 12.99
C GLY A 180 5.73 -13.53 13.14
N PRO A 181 6.88 -13.91 12.53
CA PRO A 181 7.48 -15.23 12.69
C PRO A 181 7.95 -15.44 14.13
N ASP A 182 8.18 -16.69 14.53
CA ASP A 182 8.74 -17.02 15.84
C ASP A 182 10.25 -16.65 15.91
N ASP A 183 10.55 -15.36 15.82
CA ASP A 183 11.89 -14.79 16.00
C ASP A 183 12.01 -14.19 17.41
N PRO A 184 12.86 -14.78 18.28
CA PRO A 184 12.98 -14.33 19.67
C PRO A 184 13.36 -12.86 19.82
N ALA A 185 14.24 -12.34 18.96
CA ALA A 185 14.72 -10.97 19.05
C ALA A 185 13.66 -9.97 18.61
N HIS A 186 12.93 -10.28 17.52
CA HIS A 186 11.79 -9.48 17.07
C HIS A 186 10.67 -9.42 18.12
N ILE A 187 10.31 -10.58 18.69
CA ILE A 187 9.26 -10.67 19.69
C ILE A 187 9.62 -9.91 20.97
N GLU A 188 10.88 -9.96 21.39
CA GLU A 188 11.35 -9.17 22.55
C GLU A 188 11.27 -7.67 22.28
N ARG A 189 11.60 -7.22 21.07
CA ARG A 189 11.45 -5.81 20.66
C ARG A 189 9.97 -5.37 20.66
N LEU A 190 9.05 -6.19 20.16
CA LEU A 190 7.61 -5.94 20.23
C LEU A 190 7.13 -5.78 21.67
N TRP A 191 7.54 -6.70 22.56
CA TRP A 191 7.21 -6.64 23.97
C TRP A 191 7.69 -5.34 24.61
N ARG A 192 8.93 -4.93 24.31
CA ARG A 192 9.50 -3.65 24.79
C ARG A 192 8.77 -2.43 24.21
N ALA A 193 8.43 -2.46 22.91
CA ALA A 193 7.68 -1.39 22.26
C ALA A 193 6.32 -1.15 22.90
N ALA A 194 5.64 -2.22 23.33
CA ALA A 194 4.39 -2.17 24.08
C ALA A 194 4.58 -1.85 25.59
N GLY A 195 5.82 -1.58 26.03
CA GLY A 195 6.12 -1.37 27.46
C GLY A 195 5.72 -2.55 28.35
N GLY A 196 5.65 -3.75 27.81
CA GLY A 196 5.20 -4.98 28.44
C GLY A 196 3.70 -5.07 28.71
N ARG A 197 2.92 -4.00 28.55
CA ARG A 197 1.46 -3.96 28.84
C ARG A 197 0.63 -4.30 27.60
N ILE A 198 0.53 -5.59 27.30
CA ILE A 198 -0.23 -6.11 26.17
C ILE A 198 -1.56 -6.66 26.68
N GLN A 199 -2.68 -6.12 26.19
CA GLN A 199 -4.03 -6.51 26.55
C GLN A 199 -4.56 -7.66 25.67
N ALA A 200 -4.10 -7.71 24.41
CA ALA A 200 -4.43 -8.79 23.48
C ALA A 200 -3.37 -8.88 22.38
N ILE A 201 -3.24 -10.06 21.79
CA ILE A 201 -2.44 -10.34 20.59
C ILE A 201 -3.42 -10.78 19.52
N VAL A 202 -3.49 -10.03 18.40
CA VAL A 202 -4.40 -10.33 17.29
C VAL A 202 -3.60 -10.81 16.09
N CYS A 203 -3.95 -11.98 15.55
CA CYS A 203 -3.38 -12.49 14.32
C CYS A 203 -4.41 -12.29 13.20
N THR A 204 -4.01 -11.58 12.12
CA THR A 204 -4.89 -11.30 10.98
C THR A 204 -5.23 -12.59 10.22
N HIS A 205 -4.28 -13.48 10.11
CA HIS A 205 -4.45 -14.81 9.50
C HIS A 205 -3.33 -15.78 9.92
N SER A 206 -3.41 -16.99 9.42
CA SER A 206 -2.61 -18.12 9.89
C SER A 206 -1.25 -18.32 9.21
N HIS A 207 -0.83 -17.47 8.27
CA HIS A 207 0.45 -17.67 7.57
C HIS A 207 1.66 -17.59 8.50
N PRO A 208 2.78 -18.28 8.11
CA PRO A 208 3.93 -18.49 8.99
C PRO A 208 4.69 -17.23 9.39
N ASP A 209 4.48 -16.14 8.70
CA ASP A 209 5.10 -14.84 8.95
C ASP A 209 4.21 -13.88 9.76
N HIS A 210 3.01 -14.30 10.19
CA HIS A 210 2.06 -13.47 10.96
C HIS A 210 1.78 -13.99 12.37
N SER A 211 1.42 -15.28 12.49
CA SER A 211 0.87 -15.83 13.73
C SER A 211 1.85 -16.58 14.65
N PRO A 212 2.97 -17.17 14.19
CA PRO A 212 3.82 -18.03 15.02
C PRO A 212 4.47 -17.34 16.21
N GLY A 213 4.71 -16.04 16.15
CA GLY A 213 5.27 -15.27 17.26
C GLY A 213 4.33 -15.08 18.47
N ALA A 214 3.02 -15.29 18.29
CA ALA A 214 2.03 -15.00 19.33
C ALA A 214 2.22 -15.76 20.64
N PRO A 215 2.48 -17.08 20.68
CA PRO A 215 2.70 -17.80 21.92
C PRO A 215 3.95 -17.33 22.69
N ARG A 216 5.02 -16.98 21.96
CA ARG A 216 6.25 -16.46 22.58
C ARG A 216 6.02 -15.08 23.19
N LEU A 217 5.32 -14.19 22.50
CA LEU A 217 4.99 -12.87 23.02
C LEU A 217 4.14 -12.95 24.29
N GLN A 218 3.15 -13.85 24.28
CA GLN A 218 2.32 -14.14 25.46
C GLN A 218 3.17 -14.67 26.62
N ALA A 219 4.10 -15.59 26.36
CA ALA A 219 5.00 -16.14 27.35
C ALA A 219 5.92 -15.08 28.00
N LEU A 220 6.39 -14.09 27.24
CA LEU A 220 7.16 -12.98 27.78
C LEU A 220 6.35 -12.14 28.79
N CYS A 221 5.08 -11.88 28.51
CA CYS A 221 4.21 -11.16 29.45
C CYS A 221 4.07 -11.93 30.77
N VAL A 222 3.83 -13.24 30.69
CA VAL A 222 3.70 -14.11 31.88
C VAL A 222 5.04 -14.17 32.66
N ALA A 223 6.16 -14.34 31.97
CA ALA A 223 7.48 -14.39 32.60
C ALA A 223 7.85 -13.08 33.32
N ALA A 224 7.32 -11.94 32.84
CA ALA A 224 7.48 -10.64 33.50
C ALA A 224 6.49 -10.41 34.67
N GLY A 225 5.67 -11.40 35.01
CA GLY A 225 4.66 -11.29 36.08
C GLY A 225 3.45 -10.42 35.71
N LEU A 226 3.23 -10.19 34.41
CA LEU A 226 2.11 -9.41 33.92
C LEU A 226 0.91 -10.33 33.59
N GLU A 227 -0.25 -9.71 33.38
CA GLU A 227 -1.44 -10.43 32.92
C GLU A 227 -1.17 -11.12 31.57
N ARG A 228 -1.69 -12.33 31.43
CA ARG A 228 -1.54 -13.13 30.22
C ARG A 228 -2.48 -12.62 29.12
N PRO A 229 -1.97 -11.96 28.05
CA PRO A 229 -2.83 -11.46 27.00
C PRO A 229 -3.42 -12.62 26.18
N PRO A 230 -4.73 -12.63 25.85
CA PRO A 230 -5.31 -13.65 25.00
C PRO A 230 -4.79 -13.54 23.57
N ILE A 231 -4.62 -14.68 22.88
CA ILE A 231 -4.33 -14.77 21.45
C ILE A 231 -5.66 -14.87 20.71
N LEU A 232 -5.93 -13.86 19.89
CA LEU A 232 -7.18 -13.63 19.17
C LEU A 232 -6.97 -13.78 17.65
N GLY A 233 -8.03 -14.12 16.94
CA GLY A 233 -8.03 -14.24 15.47
C GLY A 233 -9.14 -15.19 15.02
N LEU A 234 -9.00 -15.75 13.82
CA LEU A 234 -9.88 -16.81 13.33
C LEU A 234 -9.08 -18.11 13.15
N PRO A 235 -9.65 -19.28 13.49
CA PRO A 235 -8.96 -20.55 13.30
C PRO A 235 -8.75 -20.82 11.82
N SER A 236 -7.59 -21.40 11.47
CA SER A 236 -7.33 -21.83 10.10
C SER A 236 -8.33 -22.90 9.67
N GLN A 237 -8.78 -22.82 8.42
CA GLN A 237 -9.69 -23.80 7.83
C GLN A 237 -8.97 -25.10 7.43
N PRO A 238 -9.69 -26.19 7.18
CA PRO A 238 -9.08 -27.43 6.69
C PRO A 238 -8.26 -27.30 5.41
N THR A 239 -8.56 -26.28 4.60
CA THR A 239 -7.87 -25.89 3.37
C THR A 239 -6.49 -25.30 3.60
N ALA A 240 -6.22 -24.77 4.79
CA ALA A 240 -4.93 -24.19 5.13
C ALA A 240 -3.80 -25.22 5.07
N ARG A 241 -2.63 -24.80 4.60
CA ARG A 241 -1.42 -25.62 4.56
C ARG A 241 -1.01 -26.03 5.97
N GLU A 242 -0.29 -27.16 6.08
CA GLU A 242 0.13 -27.69 7.37
C GLU A 242 0.96 -26.68 8.20
N ASN A 243 1.88 -25.97 7.53
CA ASN A 243 2.68 -24.93 8.17
C ASN A 243 1.94 -23.61 8.45
N SER A 244 0.66 -23.53 8.08
CA SER A 244 -0.23 -22.40 8.32
C SER A 244 -1.40 -22.77 9.25
N ARG A 245 -1.18 -23.73 10.16
CA ARG A 245 -2.18 -24.12 11.15
C ARG A 245 -2.13 -23.17 12.33
N PHE A 246 -3.29 -22.57 12.63
CA PHE A 246 -3.46 -21.62 13.72
C PHE A 246 -4.81 -21.85 14.41
N VAL A 247 -4.77 -21.87 15.73
CA VAL A 247 -5.95 -21.96 16.58
C VAL A 247 -5.84 -20.86 17.64
N PRO A 248 -6.64 -19.78 17.54
CA PRO A 248 -6.65 -18.74 18.55
C PRO A 248 -7.25 -19.26 19.86
N GLU A 249 -6.93 -18.62 20.97
CA GLU A 249 -7.57 -18.91 22.25
C GLU A 249 -9.03 -18.45 22.30
N ARG A 250 -9.32 -17.38 21.55
CA ARG A 250 -10.67 -16.89 21.32
C ARG A 250 -10.82 -16.44 19.86
N SER A 251 -11.85 -16.97 19.23
CA SER A 251 -12.23 -16.52 17.89
C SER A 251 -12.89 -15.14 17.94
N LEU A 252 -12.54 -14.32 16.96
CA LEU A 252 -13.17 -13.01 16.74
C LEU A 252 -14.39 -13.15 15.83
N ALA A 253 -15.37 -12.26 16.02
CA ALA A 253 -16.53 -12.18 15.15
C ALA A 253 -16.42 -10.96 14.21
N ASP A 254 -17.04 -11.04 13.04
CA ASP A 254 -17.15 -9.90 12.12
C ASP A 254 -17.96 -8.77 12.76
N GLY A 255 -17.43 -7.55 12.72
CA GLY A 255 -18.01 -6.37 13.40
C GLY A 255 -17.76 -6.31 14.91
N GLU A 256 -17.03 -7.26 15.48
CA GLU A 256 -16.65 -7.22 16.90
C GLU A 256 -15.71 -6.03 17.15
N GLN A 257 -15.87 -5.38 18.30
CA GLN A 257 -15.02 -4.27 18.73
C GLN A 257 -14.11 -4.69 19.89
N LEU A 258 -12.82 -4.53 19.70
CA LEU A 258 -11.81 -4.65 20.74
C LEU A 258 -11.50 -3.24 21.26
N VAL A 259 -11.81 -2.97 22.53
CA VAL A 259 -11.71 -1.62 23.10
C VAL A 259 -10.62 -1.59 24.16
N LEU A 260 -9.63 -0.71 23.98
CA LEU A 260 -8.69 -0.33 25.01
C LEU A 260 -9.18 0.95 25.69
N LEU A 261 -9.26 0.93 27.00
CA LEU A 261 -9.67 2.09 27.80
C LEU A 261 -8.56 2.43 28.80
N GLY A 262 -8.25 3.71 28.91
CA GLY A 262 -7.27 4.22 29.85
C GLY A 262 -7.64 5.59 30.40
N GLN A 263 -6.95 6.00 31.48
CA GLN A 263 -7.05 7.34 32.05
C GLN A 263 -5.72 8.07 31.89
N SER A 264 -5.76 9.23 31.28
CA SER A 264 -4.59 10.12 31.13
C SER A 264 -4.93 11.48 31.76
N GLY A 265 -4.58 11.66 33.03
CA GLY A 265 -5.04 12.78 33.84
C GLY A 265 -6.55 12.72 34.05
N GLU A 266 -7.25 13.80 33.69
CA GLU A 266 -8.73 13.89 33.76
C GLU A 266 -9.44 13.36 32.50
N SER A 267 -8.70 12.99 31.45
CA SER A 267 -9.24 12.55 30.17
C SER A 267 -9.27 11.04 30.05
N THR A 268 -10.37 10.48 29.57
CA THR A 268 -10.47 9.08 29.15
C THR A 268 -9.88 8.95 27.75
N VAL A 269 -9.01 7.99 27.57
CA VAL A 269 -8.44 7.60 26.27
C VAL A 269 -9.09 6.30 25.84
N SER A 270 -9.52 6.24 24.60
CA SER A 270 -10.12 5.04 24.00
C SER A 270 -9.45 4.74 22.66
N HIS A 271 -9.20 3.44 22.40
CA HIS A 271 -8.78 2.94 21.11
C HIS A 271 -9.66 1.74 20.77
N THR A 272 -10.45 1.88 19.72
CA THR A 272 -11.42 0.87 19.27
C THR A 272 -10.97 0.25 17.97
N LEU A 273 -10.66 -1.05 18.00
CA LEU A 273 -10.38 -1.85 16.81
C LEU A 273 -11.61 -2.66 16.42
N GLU A 274 -12.25 -2.30 15.30
CA GLU A 274 -13.36 -3.08 14.73
C GLU A 274 -12.80 -4.18 13.83
N VAL A 275 -13.27 -5.40 14.04
CA VAL A 275 -12.88 -6.60 13.27
C VAL A 275 -13.70 -6.66 11.97
N VAL A 276 -13.03 -6.82 10.85
CA VAL A 276 -13.66 -7.03 9.54
C VAL A 276 -13.17 -8.36 8.99
N HIS A 277 -14.03 -9.39 8.93
CA HIS A 277 -13.69 -10.67 8.30
C HIS A 277 -13.55 -10.49 6.78
N THR A 278 -12.38 -10.79 6.24
CA THR A 278 -11.97 -10.54 4.85
C THR A 278 -11.33 -11.78 4.22
N PRO A 279 -12.10 -12.88 4.03
CA PRO A 279 -11.57 -14.06 3.38
C PRO A 279 -11.15 -13.76 1.94
N GLY A 280 -10.20 -14.52 1.43
CA GLY A 280 -9.76 -14.40 0.03
C GLY A 280 -8.28 -14.65 -0.17
N HIS A 281 -7.39 -13.99 0.56
CA HIS A 281 -5.97 -14.35 0.62
C HIS A 281 -5.78 -15.64 1.42
N ALA A 282 -6.37 -15.71 2.59
CA ALA A 282 -6.58 -16.90 3.40
C ALA A 282 -8.04 -16.95 3.85
N ALA A 283 -8.59 -18.14 4.07
CA ALA A 283 -9.99 -18.31 4.46
C ALA A 283 -10.29 -17.73 5.85
N ASN A 284 -9.29 -17.67 6.73
CA ASN A 284 -9.39 -17.12 8.09
C ASN A 284 -8.87 -15.69 8.22
N HIS A 285 -8.73 -14.97 7.09
CA HIS A 285 -8.18 -13.62 7.10
C HIS A 285 -9.16 -12.60 7.69
N LEU A 286 -8.65 -11.66 8.48
CA LEU A 286 -9.37 -10.49 8.97
C LEU A 286 -8.54 -9.22 8.83
N CYS A 287 -9.21 -8.10 8.67
CA CYS A 287 -8.67 -6.74 8.81
C CYS A 287 -9.15 -6.12 10.12
N LEU A 288 -8.45 -5.08 10.58
CA LEU A 288 -8.82 -4.33 11.78
C LEU A 288 -8.92 -2.85 11.44
N LEU A 289 -9.98 -2.19 11.89
CA LEU A 289 -10.19 -0.77 11.67
C LEU A 289 -10.05 -0.05 13.00
N LEU A 290 -9.08 0.86 13.12
CA LEU A 290 -8.94 1.76 14.25
C LEU A 290 -9.86 2.95 14.05
N VAL A 291 -10.98 2.94 14.77
CA VAL A 291 -12.14 3.81 14.51
C VAL A 291 -11.83 5.27 14.73
N GLU A 292 -11.16 5.60 15.84
CA GLU A 292 -10.89 6.99 16.24
C GLU A 292 -9.92 7.71 15.28
N ASP A 293 -9.00 6.97 14.66
CA ASP A 293 -7.96 7.53 13.79
C ASP A 293 -8.25 7.30 12.29
N GLY A 294 -9.31 6.58 11.94
CA GLY A 294 -9.64 6.25 10.54
C GLY A 294 -8.54 5.46 9.82
N LEU A 295 -7.94 4.46 10.50
CA LEU A 295 -6.88 3.62 9.97
C LEU A 295 -7.36 2.19 9.75
N LEU A 296 -6.93 1.57 8.66
CA LEU A 296 -7.24 0.18 8.34
C LEU A 296 -5.96 -0.68 8.30
N PHE A 297 -5.83 -1.62 9.23
CA PHE A 297 -4.81 -2.67 9.20
C PHE A 297 -5.30 -3.82 8.35
N THR A 298 -4.61 -4.12 7.27
CA THR A 298 -5.12 -5.05 6.24
C THR A 298 -4.43 -6.40 6.21
N GLY A 299 -3.49 -6.68 7.11
CA GLY A 299 -2.72 -7.91 6.96
C GLY A 299 -2.21 -8.04 5.52
N ASP A 300 -2.45 -9.20 4.93
CA ASP A 300 -2.08 -9.49 3.53
C ASP A 300 -3.21 -9.27 2.52
N HIS A 301 -4.34 -8.68 2.93
CA HIS A 301 -5.44 -8.42 2.00
C HIS A 301 -5.11 -7.31 1.00
N ILE A 302 -4.51 -6.21 1.48
CA ILE A 302 -4.03 -5.09 0.66
C ILE A 302 -2.59 -4.81 1.05
N LEU A 303 -1.68 -4.82 0.08
CA LEU A 303 -0.24 -4.60 0.24
C LEU A 303 0.20 -3.34 -0.49
N ASN A 304 1.37 -2.80 -0.11
CA ASN A 304 2.00 -1.70 -0.83
C ASN A 304 3.32 -2.14 -1.47
N GLY A 305 3.49 -1.83 -2.75
CA GLY A 305 4.67 -2.22 -3.54
C GLY A 305 4.64 -3.65 -4.07
N SER A 306 3.61 -4.44 -3.72
CA SER A 306 3.39 -5.79 -4.22
C SER A 306 1.90 -6.10 -4.36
N THR A 307 1.59 -7.20 -5.04
CA THR A 307 0.22 -7.67 -5.23
C THR A 307 0.01 -8.94 -4.43
N THR A 308 -1.00 -8.95 -3.57
CA THR A 308 -1.40 -10.12 -2.76
C THR A 308 -1.57 -11.36 -3.63
N VAL A 309 -1.00 -12.47 -3.22
CA VAL A 309 -1.17 -13.78 -3.86
C VAL A 309 -2.46 -14.43 -3.35
N ILE A 310 -3.30 -14.87 -4.26
CA ILE A 310 -4.49 -15.67 -3.94
C ILE A 310 -4.20 -17.10 -4.39
N ASP A 311 -4.11 -18.02 -3.44
CA ASP A 311 -3.62 -19.38 -3.67
C ASP A 311 -4.64 -20.43 -3.21
N PRO A 312 -5.46 -20.98 -4.14
CA PRO A 312 -6.38 -22.07 -3.81
C PRO A 312 -5.66 -23.32 -3.25
N PRO A 313 -6.31 -24.10 -2.38
CA PRO A 313 -7.73 -24.04 -2.02
C PRO A 313 -8.06 -23.12 -0.84
N ASP A 314 -7.09 -22.57 -0.12
CA ASP A 314 -7.33 -21.68 1.04
C ASP A 314 -7.67 -20.25 0.59
N GLY A 315 -7.02 -19.79 -0.48
CA GLY A 315 -7.34 -18.52 -1.14
C GLY A 315 -8.51 -18.64 -2.12
N SER A 316 -9.32 -17.58 -2.26
CA SER A 316 -10.44 -17.50 -3.19
C SER A 316 -10.55 -16.11 -3.82
N MET A 317 -10.50 -16.01 -5.14
CA MET A 317 -10.61 -14.73 -5.84
C MET A 317 -12.01 -14.12 -5.71
N GLY A 318 -13.05 -14.93 -5.65
CA GLY A 318 -14.41 -14.45 -5.42
C GLY A 318 -14.53 -13.80 -4.04
N ALA A 319 -14.18 -14.53 -3.00
CA ALA A 319 -14.20 -14.02 -1.63
C ALA A 319 -13.29 -12.78 -1.44
N TYR A 320 -12.15 -12.74 -2.13
CA TYR A 320 -11.23 -11.60 -2.11
C TYR A 320 -11.88 -10.32 -2.66
N LEU A 321 -12.56 -10.41 -3.81
CA LEU A 321 -13.24 -9.27 -4.42
C LEU A 321 -14.44 -8.81 -3.59
N ASP A 322 -15.21 -9.73 -3.00
CA ASP A 322 -16.31 -9.41 -2.10
C ASP A 322 -15.80 -8.73 -0.82
N SER A 323 -14.65 -9.17 -0.31
CA SER A 323 -13.98 -8.56 0.84
C SER A 323 -13.49 -7.14 0.54
N LEU A 324 -13.00 -6.86 -0.68
CA LEU A 324 -12.65 -5.49 -1.09
C LEU A 324 -13.88 -4.57 -1.11
N ASP A 325 -15.05 -5.06 -1.56
CA ASP A 325 -16.29 -4.28 -1.52
C ASP A 325 -16.73 -3.99 -0.09
N LYS A 326 -16.65 -4.99 0.78
CA LYS A 326 -16.93 -4.85 2.21
C LYS A 326 -16.00 -3.83 2.88
N LEU A 327 -14.70 -3.89 2.60
CA LEU A 327 -13.73 -2.93 3.11
C LEU A 327 -14.03 -1.51 2.61
N ALA A 328 -14.39 -1.35 1.33
CA ALA A 328 -14.76 -0.05 0.79
C ALA A 328 -15.97 0.55 1.53
N GLU A 329 -16.98 -0.27 1.85
CA GLU A 329 -18.15 0.19 2.64
C GLU A 329 -17.76 0.60 4.05
N ARG A 330 -16.91 -0.19 4.74
CA ARG A 330 -16.41 0.16 6.08
C ARG A 330 -15.57 1.44 6.04
N CYS A 331 -14.71 1.59 5.05
CA CYS A 331 -13.91 2.82 4.86
C CYS A 331 -14.78 4.06 4.68
N ARG A 332 -15.88 3.98 3.90
CA ARG A 332 -16.83 5.10 3.77
C ARG A 332 -17.50 5.43 5.09
N THR A 333 -17.98 4.41 5.80
CA THR A 333 -18.69 4.58 7.07
C THR A 333 -17.84 5.28 8.12
N HIS A 334 -16.55 4.96 8.19
CA HIS A 334 -15.63 5.44 9.22
C HIS A 334 -14.66 6.52 8.73
N GLY A 335 -14.77 6.98 7.50
CA GLY A 335 -13.88 8.01 6.94
C GLY A 335 -12.41 7.59 6.89
N VAL A 336 -12.12 6.32 6.57
CA VAL A 336 -10.76 5.80 6.52
C VAL A 336 -9.96 6.43 5.40
N GLU A 337 -8.81 7.01 5.73
CA GLU A 337 -7.91 7.63 4.77
C GLU A 337 -6.65 6.80 4.49
N PHE A 338 -6.19 6.00 5.46
CA PHE A 338 -4.92 5.29 5.39
C PHE A 338 -5.07 3.79 5.63
N ILE A 339 -4.30 3.02 4.87
CA ILE A 339 -4.19 1.56 4.98
C ILE A 339 -2.79 1.21 5.48
N LEU A 340 -2.72 0.39 6.51
CA LEU A 340 -1.50 -0.12 7.14
C LEU A 340 -1.35 -1.60 6.80
N PRO A 341 -0.56 -1.93 5.76
CA PRO A 341 -0.41 -3.31 5.28
C PRO A 341 0.61 -4.10 6.11
N ALA A 342 0.51 -5.43 6.08
CA ALA A 342 1.54 -6.26 6.69
C ALA A 342 2.87 -6.26 5.92
N HIS A 343 2.87 -5.85 4.65
CA HIS A 343 4.11 -5.69 3.87
C HIS A 343 4.09 -4.37 3.09
N GLY A 344 5.20 -3.62 3.19
CA GLY A 344 5.36 -2.32 2.53
C GLY A 344 4.98 -1.13 3.41
N TYR A 345 5.06 0.07 2.83
CA TYR A 345 4.71 1.33 3.49
C TYR A 345 3.20 1.52 3.62
N VAL A 346 2.78 2.47 4.44
CA VAL A 346 1.38 2.92 4.53
C VAL A 346 0.88 3.43 3.17
N LEU A 347 -0.35 3.06 2.79
CA LEU A 347 -1.06 3.60 1.63
C LEU A 347 -2.03 4.70 2.08
N GLY A 348 -2.19 5.74 1.29
CA GLY A 348 -3.19 6.79 1.55
C GLY A 348 -2.84 8.11 0.89
N ASP A 349 -3.70 9.11 1.09
CA ASP A 349 -3.58 10.48 0.55
C ASP A 349 -3.35 10.54 -0.98
N LEU A 350 -4.00 9.65 -1.72
CA LEU A 350 -3.90 9.58 -3.19
C LEU A 350 -4.74 10.66 -3.92
N ARG A 351 -5.20 11.68 -3.20
CA ARG A 351 -6.13 12.71 -3.71
C ARG A 351 -5.57 13.53 -4.86
N ALA A 352 -4.25 13.72 -4.90
CA ALA A 352 -3.60 14.46 -5.98
C ALA A 352 -3.50 13.65 -7.29
N SER A 353 -3.63 12.32 -7.21
CA SER A 353 -3.60 11.42 -8.38
C SER A 353 -4.98 11.03 -8.90
N ALA A 354 -6.06 11.46 -8.25
CA ALA A 354 -7.42 11.26 -8.72
C ALA A 354 -7.67 12.15 -9.95
N GLU A 355 -7.18 11.69 -11.08
CA GLU A 355 -7.41 12.30 -12.38
C GLU A 355 -8.91 12.22 -12.70
N ASN A 356 -9.54 13.39 -12.91
CA ASN A 356 -10.82 13.55 -13.58
C ASN A 356 -12.07 12.89 -12.96
N THR A 357 -12.35 13.10 -11.67
CA THR A 357 -13.73 12.87 -11.22
C THR A 357 -14.31 14.13 -10.60
N SER A 358 -15.45 14.56 -11.16
CA SER A 358 -16.40 15.51 -10.54
C SER A 358 -17.09 14.91 -9.29
N ALA A 359 -16.66 13.76 -8.83
CA ALA A 359 -17.10 13.12 -7.60
C ALA A 359 -16.40 13.78 -6.39
N PRO A 360 -17.06 13.86 -5.21
CA PRO A 360 -16.43 14.31 -3.99
C PRO A 360 -15.17 13.48 -3.76
N ALA A 361 -14.07 14.14 -3.35
CA ALA A 361 -12.78 13.50 -3.14
C ALA A 361 -12.94 12.32 -2.17
N GLU A 362 -12.93 11.09 -2.70
CA GLU A 362 -12.93 9.88 -1.90
C GLU A 362 -11.60 9.80 -1.12
N GLY A 363 -11.63 9.28 0.11
CA GLY A 363 -10.44 9.09 0.94
C GLY A 363 -9.42 8.16 0.25
N GLY A 364 -8.12 8.36 0.54
CA GLY A 364 -7.03 7.62 -0.09
C GLY A 364 -7.17 6.09 -0.02
N ALA A 365 -7.73 5.56 1.07
CA ALA A 365 -8.03 4.14 1.21
C ALA A 365 -9.03 3.64 0.16
N LEU A 366 -10.10 4.40 -0.12
CA LEU A 366 -11.09 4.04 -1.12
C LEU A 366 -10.51 4.01 -2.53
N VAL A 367 -9.66 4.98 -2.85
CA VAL A 367 -8.94 5.03 -4.14
C VAL A 367 -8.03 3.80 -4.30
N ALA A 368 -7.28 3.44 -3.26
CA ALA A 368 -6.42 2.27 -3.26
C ALA A 368 -7.21 0.96 -3.47
N ILE A 369 -8.33 0.80 -2.76
CA ILE A 369 -9.23 -0.37 -2.89
C ILE A 369 -9.80 -0.45 -4.31
N ALA A 370 -10.29 0.66 -4.86
CA ALA A 370 -10.86 0.72 -6.20
C ALA A 370 -9.83 0.37 -7.28
N HIS A 371 -8.60 0.92 -7.19
CA HIS A 371 -7.50 0.59 -8.09
C HIS A 371 -7.13 -0.89 -8.03
N LEU A 372 -7.02 -1.45 -6.82
CA LEU A 372 -6.69 -2.86 -6.63
C LEU A 372 -7.78 -3.76 -7.22
N LYS A 373 -9.05 -3.46 -6.98
CA LYS A 373 -10.17 -4.21 -7.54
C LYS A 373 -10.18 -4.14 -9.08
N ALA A 374 -9.99 -2.95 -9.64
CA ALA A 374 -9.91 -2.75 -11.10
C ALA A 374 -8.75 -3.56 -11.70
N HIS A 375 -7.57 -3.53 -11.08
CA HIS A 375 -6.42 -4.33 -11.49
C HIS A 375 -6.74 -5.84 -11.51
N ARG A 376 -7.41 -6.37 -10.47
CA ARG A 376 -7.82 -7.78 -10.40
C ARG A 376 -8.79 -8.14 -11.53
N LEU A 377 -9.80 -7.31 -11.78
CA LEU A 377 -10.78 -7.55 -12.84
C LEU A 377 -10.16 -7.44 -14.25
N GLN A 378 -9.22 -6.53 -14.46
CA GLN A 378 -8.45 -6.46 -15.71
C GLN A 378 -7.61 -7.73 -15.92
N ARG A 379 -6.98 -8.26 -14.87
CA ARG A 379 -6.25 -9.53 -14.92
C ARG A 379 -7.20 -10.69 -15.23
N GLU A 380 -8.36 -10.75 -14.60
CA GLU A 380 -9.39 -11.75 -14.87
C GLU A 380 -9.83 -11.74 -16.33
N ALA A 381 -10.02 -10.56 -16.93
CA ALA A 381 -10.33 -10.44 -18.34
C ALA A 381 -9.19 -10.97 -19.25
N LYS A 382 -7.90 -10.81 -18.86
CA LYS A 382 -6.77 -11.43 -19.56
C LYS A 382 -6.82 -12.96 -19.43
N VAL A 383 -7.11 -13.48 -18.22
CA VAL A 383 -7.26 -14.93 -17.97
C VAL A 383 -8.40 -15.51 -18.81
N ALA A 384 -9.56 -14.86 -18.82
CA ALA A 384 -10.70 -15.31 -19.66
C ALA A 384 -10.33 -15.41 -21.14
N ARG A 385 -9.61 -14.41 -21.69
CA ARG A 385 -9.11 -14.45 -23.06
C ARG A 385 -8.10 -15.58 -23.28
N ALA A 386 -7.23 -15.86 -22.31
CA ALA A 386 -6.26 -16.93 -22.40
C ALA A 386 -6.94 -18.30 -22.46
N LEU A 387 -7.97 -18.53 -21.64
CA LEU A 387 -8.78 -19.74 -21.66
C LEU A 387 -9.51 -19.92 -22.99
N GLN A 388 -10.07 -18.85 -23.56
CA GLN A 388 -10.73 -18.90 -24.89
C GLN A 388 -9.73 -19.22 -26.01
N LYS A 389 -8.51 -18.68 -25.93
CA LYS A 389 -7.48 -18.89 -26.94
C LYS A 389 -6.85 -20.28 -26.88
N ALA A 390 -6.77 -20.88 -25.70
CA ALA A 390 -6.19 -22.19 -25.46
C ALA A 390 -7.08 -23.00 -24.48
N PRO A 391 -8.27 -23.45 -24.93
CA PRO A 391 -9.23 -24.15 -24.05
C PRO A 391 -8.68 -25.46 -23.50
N GLU A 392 -7.85 -26.18 -24.26
CA GLU A 392 -7.14 -27.40 -23.84
C GLU A 392 -5.73 -27.10 -23.29
N GLY A 393 -5.42 -25.82 -23.02
CA GLY A 393 -4.11 -25.41 -22.54
C GLY A 393 -3.86 -25.80 -21.09
N THR A 394 -2.59 -25.82 -20.72
CA THR A 394 -2.15 -26.01 -19.34
C THR A 394 -2.08 -24.68 -18.59
N PRO A 395 -2.01 -24.67 -17.24
CA PRO A 395 -1.74 -23.43 -16.49
C PRO A 395 -0.46 -22.70 -16.93
N ASP A 396 0.54 -23.42 -17.47
CA ASP A 396 1.75 -22.84 -18.02
C ASP A 396 1.50 -22.11 -19.36
N ASP A 397 0.57 -22.60 -20.16
CA ASP A 397 0.17 -21.93 -21.38
C ASP A 397 -0.66 -20.68 -21.09
N TRP A 398 -1.58 -20.76 -20.13
CA TRP A 398 -2.43 -19.63 -19.75
C TRP A 398 -1.66 -18.52 -19.06
N VAL A 399 -0.65 -18.83 -18.20
CA VAL A 399 0.15 -17.79 -17.54
C VAL A 399 0.95 -16.97 -18.55
N ARG A 400 1.50 -17.60 -19.60
CA ARG A 400 2.20 -16.89 -20.69
C ARG A 400 1.30 -15.90 -21.43
N LEU A 401 0.03 -16.25 -21.58
CA LEU A 401 -0.95 -15.41 -22.28
C LEU A 401 -1.55 -14.31 -21.40
N ALA A 402 -1.79 -14.60 -20.13
CA ALA A 402 -2.49 -13.71 -19.21
C ALA A 402 -1.55 -12.81 -18.38
N TYR A 403 -0.26 -13.16 -18.27
CA TYR A 403 0.78 -12.47 -17.51
C TYR A 403 1.98 -12.10 -18.40
N ASP A 404 1.70 -11.75 -19.65
CA ASP A 404 2.68 -11.30 -20.65
C ASP A 404 3.43 -10.00 -20.26
N ASP A 405 2.84 -9.25 -19.34
CA ASP A 405 3.37 -8.03 -18.73
C ASP A 405 4.16 -8.28 -17.42
N VAL A 406 4.34 -9.56 -17.03
CA VAL A 406 5.05 -9.95 -15.81
C VAL A 406 6.31 -10.73 -16.16
N PRO A 407 7.47 -10.42 -15.54
CA PRO A 407 8.71 -11.17 -15.78
C PRO A 407 8.53 -12.67 -15.57
N GLU A 408 9.09 -13.49 -16.48
CA GLU A 408 8.91 -14.96 -16.46
C GLU A 408 9.31 -15.62 -15.14
N ARG A 409 10.34 -15.10 -14.45
CA ARG A 409 10.76 -15.56 -13.12
C ARG A 409 9.65 -15.52 -12.07
N LEU A 410 8.61 -14.71 -12.30
CA LEU A 410 7.47 -14.54 -11.41
C LEU A 410 6.27 -15.42 -11.78
N TRP A 411 6.27 -16.06 -12.94
CA TRP A 411 5.17 -16.91 -13.40
C TRP A 411 4.81 -18.05 -12.45
N PRO A 412 5.76 -18.72 -11.75
CA PRO A 412 5.39 -19.75 -10.77
C PRO A 412 4.46 -19.24 -9.65
N VAL A 413 4.64 -17.99 -9.22
CA VAL A 413 3.77 -17.36 -8.23
C VAL A 413 2.50 -16.82 -8.88
N ALA A 414 2.60 -16.20 -10.05
CA ALA A 414 1.47 -15.70 -10.81
C ALA A 414 0.46 -16.81 -11.16
N LYS A 415 0.93 -18.05 -11.40
CA LYS A 415 0.05 -19.22 -11.63
C LYS A 415 -0.90 -19.51 -10.47
N ARG A 416 -0.51 -19.23 -9.23
CA ARG A 416 -1.41 -19.42 -8.07
C ARG A 416 -2.64 -18.52 -8.20
N SER A 417 -2.41 -17.20 -8.40
CA SER A 417 -3.50 -16.25 -8.61
C SER A 417 -4.25 -16.46 -9.93
N LEU A 418 -3.57 -16.96 -10.98
CA LEU A 418 -4.22 -17.37 -12.22
C LEU A 418 -5.26 -18.47 -11.95
N MET A 419 -4.88 -19.52 -11.19
CA MET A 419 -5.82 -20.59 -10.85
C MET A 419 -7.01 -20.10 -10.03
N ALA A 420 -6.81 -19.16 -9.13
CA ALA A 420 -7.90 -18.53 -8.38
C ALA A 420 -8.88 -17.77 -9.31
N HIS A 421 -8.38 -17.12 -10.36
CA HIS A 421 -9.23 -16.52 -11.39
C HIS A 421 -9.95 -17.57 -12.24
N VAL A 422 -9.28 -18.66 -12.60
CA VAL A 422 -9.90 -19.78 -13.35
C VAL A 422 -11.06 -20.38 -12.56
N GLU A 423 -10.87 -20.71 -11.28
CA GLU A 423 -11.93 -21.25 -10.41
C GLU A 423 -13.12 -20.28 -10.30
N ARG A 424 -12.85 -18.98 -10.16
CA ARG A 424 -13.91 -17.99 -10.13
C ARG A 424 -14.68 -17.91 -11.46
N LEU A 425 -14.00 -17.87 -12.59
CA LEU A 425 -14.65 -17.85 -13.91
C LEU A 425 -15.49 -19.10 -14.15
N GLN A 426 -15.03 -20.28 -13.73
CA GLN A 426 -15.79 -21.50 -13.79
C GLN A 426 -17.08 -21.42 -12.95
N SER A 427 -16.98 -20.90 -11.73
CA SER A 427 -18.13 -20.74 -10.84
C SER A 427 -19.19 -19.78 -11.39
N LEU A 428 -18.77 -18.71 -12.10
CA LEU A 428 -19.67 -17.72 -12.68
C LEU A 428 -20.35 -18.19 -13.97
N SER A 429 -19.66 -19.00 -14.78
CA SER A 429 -20.16 -19.42 -16.09
C SER A 429 -20.91 -20.75 -16.06
N GLY A 430 -20.86 -21.51 -14.96
CA GLY A 430 -21.38 -22.87 -14.90
C GLY A 430 -20.67 -23.87 -15.84
N PHE A 431 -19.56 -23.45 -16.42
CA PHE A 431 -18.73 -24.29 -17.28
C PHE A 431 -17.74 -25.12 -16.42
N ASN A 432 -17.84 -26.45 -16.53
CA ASN A 432 -16.72 -27.33 -16.22
C ASN A 432 -15.75 -27.31 -17.41
N LEU A 433 -14.52 -26.80 -17.20
CA LEU A 433 -13.38 -27.02 -18.14
C LEU A 433 -12.85 -28.43 -17.98
#